data_147b251669b55e0c33e971e1f29962f6
#
_entry.id   147b251669b55e0c33e971e1f29962f6
#
_cell.length_a   1.000
_cell.length_b   1.000
_cell.length_c   1.000
_cell.angle_alpha   90.00
_cell.angle_beta   90.00
_cell.angle_gamma   90.00
#
_symmetry.space_group_name_H-M   'P 1'
#
loop_
_entity.id
_entity.type
_entity.pdbx_description
1 polymer ?
#
loop_
_entity_poly.entity_id
_entity_poly.type
_entity_poly.pdbx_seq_one_letter_code
_entity_poly.pdbx_strand_id
1 'polypeptide(L)'
;MATESGSSGAWRTRDIVVVAVIAVAFGVFFWAFGLAWSGLAVLGPLQNVLYAGWLLPAIVAPLIVRKPGAALFAELVAAGVSMLIGSQWSVDTLVSGFVQGAAAELVFAAFRYRNWSLPAIALASLASMAAAFVHDWLVYYATYDAAALAVLAGFMALSGLIVLPLVAVAIVSALRQTGVLEGFPA
;
A
#
# COMPACT_ATOMS: atom_id res chain seq x y z
N MET A 1 19.47 37.60 9.91
CA MET A 1 19.51 36.16 9.62
C MET A 1 18.14 35.62 9.94
N ALA A 2 17.27 35.47 8.95
CA ALA A 2 15.97 34.85 9.12
C ALA A 2 16.17 33.35 9.02
N THR A 3 15.96 32.64 10.13
CA THR A 3 15.92 31.17 10.18
C THR A 3 14.64 30.74 9.48
N GLU A 4 14.76 30.25 8.26
CA GLU A 4 13.68 29.51 7.59
C GLU A 4 13.42 28.21 8.37
N SER A 5 12.53 28.28 9.34
CA SER A 5 11.87 27.08 9.88
C SER A 5 10.86 26.60 8.85
N GLY A 6 11.35 26.02 7.76
CA GLY A 6 10.52 25.36 6.77
C GLY A 6 9.74 24.23 7.46
N SER A 7 8.41 24.34 7.51
CA SER A 7 7.54 23.34 8.11
C SER A 7 7.86 21.96 7.53
N SER A 8 8.35 21.05 8.35
CA SER A 8 8.77 19.68 7.95
C SER A 8 7.64 18.83 7.35
N GLY A 9 6.40 19.34 7.36
CA GLY A 9 5.20 18.68 6.82
C GLY A 9 4.80 19.09 5.40
N ALA A 10 5.30 20.21 4.87
CA ALA A 10 4.89 20.67 3.54
C ALA A 10 5.45 19.79 2.42
N TRP A 11 4.62 19.51 1.41
CA TRP A 11 5.03 18.80 0.21
C TRP A 11 5.88 19.71 -0.68
N ARG A 12 6.97 19.16 -1.21
CA ARG A 12 7.77 19.79 -2.25
C ARG A 12 7.42 19.17 -3.61
N THR A 13 7.63 19.89 -4.70
CA THR A 13 7.41 19.37 -6.06
C THR A 13 8.11 18.02 -6.28
N ARG A 14 9.34 17.90 -5.77
CA ARG A 14 10.09 16.64 -5.85
C ARG A 14 9.37 15.47 -5.15
N ASP A 15 8.77 15.70 -3.99
CA ASP A 15 8.06 14.66 -3.23
C ASP A 15 6.85 14.16 -4.05
N ILE A 16 6.09 15.10 -4.63
CA ILE A 16 4.93 14.78 -5.48
C ILE A 16 5.36 13.97 -6.70
N VAL A 17 6.39 14.41 -7.40
CA VAL A 17 6.88 13.75 -8.61
C VAL A 17 7.35 12.32 -8.30
N VAL A 18 8.15 12.14 -7.25
CA VAL A 18 8.65 10.81 -6.89
C VAL A 18 7.52 9.87 -6.48
N VAL A 19 6.58 10.33 -5.65
CA VAL A 19 5.43 9.50 -5.27
C VAL A 19 4.56 9.19 -6.47
N ALA A 20 4.31 10.14 -7.37
CA ALA A 20 3.52 9.92 -8.58
C ALA A 20 4.18 8.89 -9.51
N VAL A 21 5.50 8.99 -9.75
CA VAL A 21 6.23 8.02 -10.59
C VAL A 21 6.16 6.62 -10.00
N ILE A 22 6.40 6.49 -8.69
CA ILE A 22 6.30 5.20 -7.99
C ILE A 22 4.87 4.66 -8.09
N ALA A 23 3.87 5.49 -7.85
CA ALA A 23 2.47 5.10 -7.90
C ALA A 23 2.03 4.66 -9.31
N VAL A 24 2.50 5.34 -10.36
CA VAL A 24 2.24 4.92 -11.76
C VAL A 24 2.88 3.56 -12.03
N ALA A 25 4.12 3.34 -11.60
CA ALA A 25 4.77 2.04 -11.75
C ALA A 25 4.00 0.91 -11.04
N PHE A 26 3.53 1.18 -9.81
CA PHE A 26 2.68 0.23 -9.09
C PHE A 26 1.31 0.05 -9.75
N GLY A 27 0.75 1.06 -10.39
CA GLY A 27 -0.51 0.93 -11.12
C GLY A 27 -0.40 -0.05 -12.30
N VAL A 28 0.72 0.01 -13.04
CA VAL A 28 1.04 -0.98 -14.08
C VAL A 28 1.25 -2.37 -13.47
N PHE A 29 1.96 -2.43 -12.34
CA PHE A 29 2.14 -3.68 -11.59
C PHE A 29 0.79 -4.25 -11.13
N PHE A 30 -0.13 -3.45 -10.60
CA PHE A 30 -1.47 -3.88 -10.20
C PHE A 30 -2.23 -4.53 -11.35
N TRP A 31 -2.22 -3.88 -12.50
CA TRP A 31 -2.85 -4.44 -13.70
C TRP A 31 -2.27 -5.81 -14.08
N ALA A 32 -0.94 -5.91 -14.19
CA ALA A 32 -0.27 -7.16 -14.52
C ALA A 32 -0.47 -8.24 -13.44
N PHE A 33 -0.42 -7.84 -12.16
CA PHE A 33 -0.66 -8.71 -11.03
C PHE A 33 -2.11 -9.22 -11.00
N GLY A 34 -3.07 -8.36 -11.41
CA GLY A 34 -4.48 -8.73 -11.57
C GLY A 34 -4.68 -9.83 -12.60
N LEU A 35 -3.98 -9.76 -13.74
CA LEU A 35 -4.02 -10.83 -14.75
C LEU A 35 -3.47 -12.15 -14.20
N ALA A 36 -2.38 -12.09 -13.43
CA ALA A 36 -1.80 -13.27 -12.78
C ALA A 36 -2.67 -13.81 -11.64
N TRP A 37 -3.42 -12.95 -10.94
CA TRP A 37 -4.23 -13.30 -9.77
C TRP A 37 -5.24 -14.41 -10.05
N SER A 38 -5.89 -14.37 -11.20
CA SER A 38 -6.84 -15.40 -11.62
C SER A 38 -6.18 -16.77 -11.79
N GLY A 39 -4.94 -16.82 -12.26
CA GLY A 39 -4.15 -18.04 -12.37
C GLY A 39 -3.69 -18.59 -11.03
N LEU A 40 -3.51 -17.73 -10.04
CA LEU A 40 -3.13 -18.11 -8.67
C LEU A 40 -4.29 -18.72 -7.88
N ALA A 41 -5.52 -18.70 -8.39
CA ALA A 41 -6.68 -19.31 -7.73
C ALA A 41 -6.50 -20.82 -7.45
N VAL A 42 -5.62 -21.50 -8.17
CA VAL A 42 -5.22 -22.89 -7.91
C VAL A 42 -4.62 -23.09 -6.51
N LEU A 43 -4.07 -22.04 -5.89
CA LEU A 43 -3.52 -22.06 -4.54
C LEU A 43 -4.61 -21.98 -3.45
N GLY A 44 -5.88 -21.81 -3.84
CA GLY A 44 -6.97 -21.62 -2.90
C GLY A 44 -6.68 -20.43 -1.93
N PRO A 45 -7.03 -20.55 -0.64
CA PRO A 45 -6.84 -19.46 0.34
C PRO A 45 -5.38 -19.00 0.49
N LEU A 46 -4.39 -19.86 0.22
CA LEU A 46 -2.96 -19.54 0.31
C LEU A 46 -2.56 -18.40 -0.62
N GLN A 47 -3.27 -18.20 -1.73
CA GLN A 47 -3.11 -17.06 -2.63
C GLN A 47 -3.06 -15.73 -1.87
N ASN A 48 -3.80 -15.59 -0.77
CA ASN A 48 -3.93 -14.35 0.00
C ASN A 48 -2.66 -13.97 0.78
N VAL A 49 -1.67 -14.84 0.88
CA VAL A 49 -0.32 -14.47 1.34
C VAL A 49 0.33 -13.45 0.38
N LEU A 50 -0.04 -13.50 -0.90
CA LEU A 50 0.45 -12.56 -1.93
C LEU A 50 -0.38 -11.27 -2.00
N TYR A 51 -1.45 -11.14 -1.20
CA TYR A 51 -2.31 -9.95 -1.20
C TYR A 51 -1.55 -8.66 -0.90
N ALA A 52 -0.40 -8.76 -0.19
CA ALA A 52 0.53 -7.66 0.04
C ALA A 52 0.86 -6.86 -1.23
N GLY A 53 0.89 -7.51 -2.39
CA GLY A 53 1.14 -6.86 -3.68
C GLY A 53 0.23 -5.68 -3.96
N TRP A 54 -1.04 -5.75 -3.55
CA TRP A 54 -2.05 -4.71 -3.75
C TRP A 54 -1.90 -3.49 -2.84
N LEU A 55 -1.10 -3.58 -1.78
CA LEU A 55 -0.97 -2.55 -0.76
C LEU A 55 0.44 -1.92 -0.72
N LEU A 56 1.31 -2.32 -1.64
CA LEU A 56 2.70 -1.84 -1.65
C LEU A 56 2.82 -0.32 -1.76
N PRO A 57 2.07 0.39 -2.63
CA PRO A 57 2.20 1.85 -2.74
C PRO A 57 1.86 2.57 -1.44
N ALA A 58 0.83 2.09 -0.70
CA ALA A 58 0.39 2.67 0.57
C ALA A 58 1.46 2.60 1.67
N ILE A 59 2.44 1.72 1.55
CA ILE A 59 3.54 1.57 2.52
C ILE A 59 4.86 2.12 1.96
N VAL A 60 5.20 1.85 0.69
CA VAL A 60 6.46 2.28 0.09
C VAL A 60 6.57 3.80 -0.01
N ALA A 61 5.53 4.48 -0.50
CA ALA A 61 5.58 5.92 -0.70
C ALA A 61 5.78 6.72 0.61
N PRO A 62 5.02 6.47 1.70
CA PRO A 62 5.27 7.16 2.96
C PRO A 62 6.64 6.86 3.57
N LEU A 63 7.20 5.66 3.36
CA LEU A 63 8.57 5.35 3.81
C LEU A 63 9.64 6.19 3.11
N ILE A 64 9.36 6.65 1.89
CA ILE A 64 10.29 7.48 1.12
C ILE A 64 10.14 8.95 1.50
N VAL A 65 8.93 9.51 1.43
CA VAL A 65 8.74 10.96 1.56
C VAL A 65 8.43 11.42 2.99
N ARG A 66 7.92 10.53 3.84
CA ARG A 66 7.51 10.79 5.24
C ARG A 66 6.61 12.02 5.38
N LYS A 67 5.64 12.17 4.46
CA LYS A 67 4.71 13.30 4.41
C LYS A 67 3.28 12.85 4.63
N PRO A 68 2.45 13.68 5.27
CA PRO A 68 1.02 13.43 5.40
C PRO A 68 0.37 13.24 4.03
N GLY A 69 -0.51 12.24 3.91
CA GLY A 69 -1.24 11.95 2.68
C GLY A 69 -0.50 11.03 1.70
N ALA A 70 0.75 10.65 1.98
CA ALA A 70 1.58 9.90 1.03
C ALA A 70 1.04 8.49 0.75
N ALA A 71 0.53 7.78 1.78
CA ALA A 71 -0.04 6.46 1.62
C ALA A 71 -1.31 6.50 0.75
N LEU A 72 -2.24 7.37 1.11
CA LEU A 72 -3.49 7.53 0.39
C LEU A 72 -3.28 7.99 -1.06
N PHE A 73 -2.41 8.98 -1.27
CA PHE A 73 -2.12 9.52 -2.60
C PHE A 73 -1.51 8.45 -3.51
N ALA A 74 -0.49 7.72 -3.03
CA ALA A 74 0.17 6.70 -3.82
C ALA A 74 -0.77 5.55 -4.18
N GLU A 75 -1.57 5.09 -3.23
CA GLU A 75 -2.52 4.00 -3.44
C GLU A 75 -3.62 4.38 -4.44
N LEU A 76 -4.19 5.58 -4.29
CA LEU A 76 -5.21 6.08 -5.22
C LEU A 76 -4.67 6.27 -6.64
N VAL A 77 -3.46 6.80 -6.81
CA VAL A 77 -2.86 6.97 -8.13
C VAL A 77 -2.58 5.59 -8.75
N ALA A 78 -2.04 4.64 -7.99
CA ALA A 78 -1.80 3.29 -8.47
C ALA A 78 -3.10 2.59 -8.89
N ALA A 79 -4.14 2.67 -8.06
CA ALA A 79 -5.46 2.14 -8.36
C ALA A 79 -6.07 2.80 -9.62
N GLY A 80 -5.95 4.13 -9.73
CA GLY A 80 -6.43 4.89 -10.89
C GLY A 80 -5.74 4.50 -12.19
N VAL A 81 -4.43 4.36 -12.18
CA VAL A 81 -3.66 3.89 -13.33
C VAL A 81 -4.09 2.48 -13.72
N SER A 82 -4.16 1.56 -12.75
CA SER A 82 -4.61 0.18 -12.98
C SER A 82 -6.01 0.13 -13.59
N MET A 83 -6.95 0.93 -13.07
CA MET A 83 -8.31 1.03 -13.61
C MET A 83 -8.31 1.54 -15.05
N LEU A 84 -7.55 2.60 -15.36
CA LEU A 84 -7.51 3.23 -16.68
C LEU A 84 -6.91 2.31 -17.75
N ILE A 85 -5.98 1.44 -17.40
CA ILE A 85 -5.38 0.48 -18.34
C ILE A 85 -6.12 -0.86 -18.41
N GLY A 86 -7.27 -0.99 -17.72
CA GLY A 86 -8.18 -2.12 -17.86
C GLY A 86 -8.14 -3.13 -16.73
N SER A 87 -8.08 -2.68 -15.47
CA SER A 87 -8.27 -3.57 -14.31
C SER A 87 -9.59 -4.34 -14.42
N GLN A 88 -9.53 -5.65 -14.16
CA GLN A 88 -10.72 -6.52 -14.18
C GLN A 88 -11.77 -6.14 -13.12
N TRP A 89 -11.40 -5.38 -12.08
CA TRP A 89 -12.31 -4.89 -11.04
C TRP A 89 -12.87 -3.48 -11.33
N SER A 90 -12.47 -2.86 -12.47
CA SER A 90 -13.03 -1.57 -12.90
C SER A 90 -13.00 -0.51 -11.79
N VAL A 91 -14.13 0.16 -11.52
CA VAL A 91 -14.26 1.23 -10.52
C VAL A 91 -13.98 0.75 -9.09
N ASP A 92 -14.25 -0.52 -8.80
CA ASP A 92 -13.98 -1.08 -7.47
C ASP A 92 -12.48 -1.02 -7.10
N THR A 93 -11.59 -1.04 -8.09
CA THR A 93 -10.15 -0.80 -7.89
C THR A 93 -9.88 0.52 -7.17
N LEU A 94 -10.64 1.60 -7.48
CA LEU A 94 -10.50 2.89 -6.80
C LEU A 94 -11.06 2.86 -5.38
N VAL A 95 -12.20 2.19 -5.18
CA VAL A 95 -12.83 2.06 -3.84
C VAL A 95 -11.88 1.29 -2.92
N SER A 96 -11.38 0.17 -3.39
CA SER A 96 -10.40 -0.66 -2.68
C SER A 96 -9.13 0.14 -2.36
N GLY A 97 -8.55 0.81 -3.35
CA GLY A 97 -7.36 1.65 -3.16
C GLY A 97 -7.58 2.79 -2.15
N PHE A 98 -8.76 3.43 -2.17
CA PHE A 98 -9.10 4.45 -1.17
C PHE A 98 -9.13 3.87 0.24
N VAL A 99 -9.84 2.77 0.45
CA VAL A 99 -10.01 2.13 1.76
C VAL A 99 -8.67 1.66 2.31
N GLN A 100 -7.85 1.02 1.48
CA GLN A 100 -6.53 0.51 1.83
C GLN A 100 -5.55 1.63 2.14
N GLY A 101 -5.46 2.61 1.26
CA GLY A 101 -4.57 3.77 1.44
C GLY A 101 -4.95 4.63 2.64
N ALA A 102 -6.26 4.86 2.87
CA ALA A 102 -6.74 5.61 4.02
C ALA A 102 -6.41 4.91 5.34
N ALA A 103 -6.56 3.59 5.42
CA ALA A 103 -6.26 2.83 6.63
C ALA A 103 -4.76 2.90 7.00
N ALA A 104 -3.86 2.75 6.03
CA ALA A 104 -2.43 2.93 6.25
C ALA A 104 -2.11 4.38 6.68
N GLU A 105 -2.69 5.36 5.99
CA GLU A 105 -2.50 6.79 6.28
C GLU A 105 -2.92 7.15 7.70
N LEU A 106 -4.06 6.62 8.18
CA LEU A 106 -4.55 6.86 9.53
C LEU A 106 -3.56 6.36 10.61
N VAL A 107 -2.90 5.23 10.38
CA VAL A 107 -1.88 4.72 11.31
C VAL A 107 -0.65 5.63 11.32
N PHE A 108 -0.14 6.05 10.15
CA PHE A 108 0.97 6.99 10.09
C PHE A 108 0.62 8.35 10.72
N ALA A 109 -0.63 8.81 10.53
CA ALA A 109 -1.14 10.03 11.17
C ALA A 109 -1.23 9.89 12.70
N ALA A 110 -1.67 8.74 13.23
CA ALA A 110 -1.70 8.46 14.67
C ALA A 110 -0.30 8.53 15.28
N PHE A 111 0.72 8.10 14.57
CA PHE A 111 2.13 8.29 14.93
C PHE A 111 2.67 9.68 14.59
N ARG A 112 1.83 10.60 14.11
CA ARG A 112 2.20 11.97 13.72
C ARG A 112 3.35 11.99 12.69
N TYR A 113 3.46 10.95 11.85
CA TYR A 113 4.52 10.79 10.84
C TYR A 113 5.94 10.85 11.44
N ARG A 114 6.11 10.38 12.67
CA ARG A 114 7.39 10.42 13.40
C ARG A 114 7.96 9.04 13.71
N ASN A 115 7.16 8.00 13.65
CA ASN A 115 7.59 6.64 13.93
C ASN A 115 7.59 5.81 12.64
N TRP A 116 8.79 5.44 12.20
CA TRP A 116 9.06 4.64 11.00
C TRP A 116 9.75 3.32 11.35
N SER A 117 9.61 2.87 12.58
CA SER A 117 10.11 1.56 13.02
C SER A 117 9.35 0.41 12.34
N LEU A 118 9.99 -0.74 12.24
CA LEU A 118 9.35 -1.92 11.64
C LEU A 118 8.00 -2.28 12.30
N PRO A 119 7.83 -2.20 13.65
CA PRO A 119 6.51 -2.41 14.25
C PRO A 119 5.45 -1.39 13.81
N ALA A 120 5.82 -0.12 13.63
CA ALA A 120 4.88 0.91 13.16
C ALA A 120 4.48 0.65 11.69
N ILE A 121 5.43 0.26 10.85
CA ILE A 121 5.19 -0.14 9.45
C ILE A 121 4.29 -1.37 9.42
N ALA A 122 4.56 -2.39 10.24
CA ALA A 122 3.74 -3.60 10.32
C ALA A 122 2.30 -3.29 10.77
N LEU A 123 2.13 -2.35 11.71
CA LEU A 123 0.80 -1.91 12.14
C LEU A 123 0.04 -1.19 11.01
N ALA A 124 0.71 -0.30 10.26
CA ALA A 124 0.10 0.37 9.10
C ALA A 124 -0.28 -0.64 8.01
N SER A 125 0.59 -1.61 7.76
CA SER A 125 0.37 -2.70 6.81
C SER A 125 -0.81 -3.58 7.22
N LEU A 126 -0.90 -3.94 8.51
CA LEU A 126 -2.00 -4.73 9.04
C LEU A 126 -3.34 -3.97 8.99
N ALA A 127 -3.34 -2.67 9.32
CA ALA A 127 -4.54 -1.84 9.24
C ALA A 127 -5.06 -1.74 7.81
N SER A 128 -4.16 -1.51 6.84
CA SER A 128 -4.48 -1.50 5.41
C SER A 128 -5.05 -2.85 4.96
N MET A 129 -4.44 -3.96 5.39
CA MET A 129 -4.89 -5.31 5.09
C MET A 129 -6.24 -5.64 5.72
N ALA A 130 -6.48 -5.22 6.97
CA ALA A 130 -7.76 -5.40 7.64
C ALA A 130 -8.88 -4.63 6.92
N ALA A 131 -8.59 -3.43 6.47
CA ALA A 131 -9.53 -2.63 5.67
C ALA A 131 -9.83 -3.31 4.31
N ALA A 132 -8.80 -3.85 3.64
CA ALA A 132 -8.96 -4.66 2.44
C ALA A 132 -9.82 -5.89 2.68
N PHE A 133 -9.57 -6.63 3.78
CA PHE A 133 -10.36 -7.81 4.14
C PHE A 133 -11.84 -7.46 4.36
N VAL A 134 -12.13 -6.37 5.08
CA VAL A 134 -13.53 -5.94 5.30
C VAL A 134 -14.20 -5.55 3.98
N HIS A 135 -13.50 -4.79 3.12
CA HIS A 135 -14.00 -4.44 1.81
C HIS A 135 -14.32 -5.70 0.97
N ASP A 136 -13.35 -6.62 0.86
CA ASP A 136 -13.49 -7.82 0.04
C ASP A 136 -14.55 -8.78 0.60
N TRP A 137 -14.67 -8.86 1.93
CA TRP A 137 -15.75 -9.61 2.55
C TRP A 137 -17.12 -9.10 2.12
N LEU A 138 -17.33 -7.79 2.15
CA LEU A 138 -18.61 -7.19 1.81
C LEU A 138 -18.92 -7.29 0.31
N VAL A 139 -17.90 -7.22 -0.56
CA VAL A 139 -18.07 -7.15 -2.01
C VAL A 139 -18.01 -8.53 -2.67
N TYR A 140 -17.07 -9.39 -2.25
CA TYR A 140 -16.77 -10.65 -2.96
C TYR A 140 -17.07 -11.91 -2.15
N TYR A 141 -17.02 -11.85 -0.81
CA TYR A 141 -17.08 -13.02 0.06
C TYR A 141 -18.28 -13.01 1.02
N ALA A 142 -19.32 -12.22 0.73
CA ALA A 142 -20.50 -12.09 1.61
C ALA A 142 -21.24 -13.43 1.86
N THR A 143 -21.08 -14.41 0.97
CA THR A 143 -21.72 -15.73 1.07
C THR A 143 -20.83 -16.80 1.72
N TYR A 144 -19.58 -16.45 2.08
CA TYR A 144 -18.66 -17.39 2.71
C TYR A 144 -19.07 -17.64 4.15
N ASP A 145 -18.91 -18.88 4.61
CA ASP A 145 -19.10 -19.23 6.01
C ASP A 145 -17.97 -18.67 6.90
N ALA A 146 -18.21 -18.69 8.22
CA ALA A 146 -17.27 -18.13 9.18
C ALA A 146 -15.90 -18.84 9.17
N ALA A 147 -15.85 -20.13 8.88
CA ALA A 147 -14.59 -20.89 8.83
C ALA A 147 -13.76 -20.47 7.62
N ALA A 148 -14.37 -20.34 6.44
CA ALA A 148 -13.72 -19.87 5.23
C ALA A 148 -13.20 -18.43 5.40
N LEU A 149 -14.02 -17.54 5.99
CA LEU A 149 -13.61 -16.15 6.28
C LEU A 149 -12.44 -16.12 7.28
N ALA A 150 -12.43 -16.96 8.31
CA ALA A 150 -11.33 -17.02 9.28
C ALA A 150 -10.01 -17.47 8.62
N VAL A 151 -10.06 -18.45 7.73
CA VAL A 151 -8.89 -18.91 6.97
C VAL A 151 -8.37 -17.79 6.06
N LEU A 152 -9.26 -17.12 5.34
CA LEU A 152 -8.92 -16.00 4.47
C LEU A 152 -8.26 -14.87 5.29
N ALA A 153 -8.90 -14.46 6.39
CA ALA A 153 -8.38 -13.44 7.30
C ALA A 153 -6.99 -13.81 7.85
N GLY A 154 -6.76 -15.09 8.16
CA GLY A 154 -5.47 -15.58 8.65
C GLY A 154 -4.35 -15.40 7.62
N PHE A 155 -4.57 -15.77 6.36
CA PHE A 155 -3.58 -15.56 5.29
C PHE A 155 -3.38 -14.08 4.96
N MET A 156 -4.44 -13.29 4.94
CA MET A 156 -4.33 -11.84 4.76
C MET A 156 -3.60 -11.18 5.93
N ALA A 157 -3.87 -11.57 7.17
CA ALA A 157 -3.14 -11.07 8.34
C ALA A 157 -1.64 -11.41 8.27
N LEU A 158 -1.29 -12.63 7.88
CA LEU A 158 0.09 -13.03 7.64
C LEU A 158 0.75 -12.16 6.56
N SER A 159 0.03 -11.92 5.46
CA SER A 159 0.47 -11.03 4.38
C SER A 159 0.71 -9.60 4.89
N GLY A 160 -0.22 -9.03 5.64
CA GLY A 160 -0.13 -7.67 6.18
C GLY A 160 0.91 -7.49 7.28
N LEU A 161 1.09 -8.48 8.17
CA LEU A 161 2.03 -8.38 9.29
C LEU A 161 3.47 -8.67 8.90
N ILE A 162 3.70 -9.54 7.93
CA ILE A 162 5.04 -10.06 7.62
C ILE A 162 5.44 -9.70 6.19
N VAL A 163 4.65 -10.11 5.19
CA VAL A 163 5.07 -9.97 3.79
C VAL A 163 5.13 -8.52 3.38
N LEU A 164 4.06 -7.76 3.60
CA LEU A 164 3.97 -6.37 3.16
C LEU A 164 5.05 -5.48 3.77
N PRO A 165 5.27 -5.44 5.10
CA PRO A 165 6.30 -4.56 5.67
C PRO A 165 7.71 -4.97 5.23
N LEU A 166 8.03 -6.26 5.14
CA LEU A 166 9.35 -6.72 4.72
C LEU A 166 9.62 -6.40 3.26
N VAL A 167 8.66 -6.63 2.37
CA VAL A 167 8.79 -6.31 0.94
C VAL A 167 8.89 -4.80 0.74
N ALA A 168 8.08 -4.00 1.42
CA ALA A 168 8.14 -2.54 1.32
C ALA A 168 9.50 -1.98 1.77
N VAL A 169 10.03 -2.45 2.90
CA VAL A 169 11.36 -2.06 3.38
C VAL A 169 12.45 -2.51 2.42
N ALA A 170 12.37 -3.71 1.87
CA ALA A 170 13.33 -4.21 0.88
C ALA A 170 13.32 -3.36 -0.40
N ILE A 171 12.14 -2.99 -0.92
CA ILE A 171 12.01 -2.10 -2.09
C ILE A 171 12.65 -0.74 -1.80
N VAL A 172 12.32 -0.11 -0.66
CA VAL A 172 12.89 1.20 -0.30
C VAL A 172 14.40 1.12 -0.13
N SER A 173 14.92 0.03 0.48
CA SER A 173 16.35 -0.21 0.62
C SER A 173 17.03 -0.36 -0.74
N ALA A 174 16.47 -1.12 -1.65
CA ALA A 174 16.99 -1.28 -3.00
C ALA A 174 17.00 0.04 -3.77
N LEU A 175 15.93 0.83 -3.69
CA LEU A 175 15.88 2.16 -4.32
C LEU A 175 16.93 3.12 -3.74
N ARG A 176 17.20 3.06 -2.45
CA ARG A 176 18.27 3.86 -1.82
C ARG A 176 19.67 3.48 -2.33
N GLN A 177 19.92 2.20 -2.56
CA GLN A 177 21.21 1.72 -3.08
C GLN A 177 21.48 2.21 -4.51
N THR A 178 20.46 2.53 -5.29
CA THR A 178 20.62 3.10 -6.65
C THR A 178 20.96 4.59 -6.65
N GLY A 179 20.88 5.27 -5.50
CA GLY A 179 21.06 6.73 -5.41
C GLY A 179 19.83 7.55 -5.81
N VAL A 180 18.76 6.96 -6.34
CA VAL A 180 17.55 7.67 -6.79
C VAL A 180 16.84 8.41 -5.64
N LEU A 181 17.02 7.95 -4.41
CA LEU A 181 16.42 8.54 -3.21
C LEU A 181 17.37 9.50 -2.46
N GLU A 182 18.46 9.97 -3.09
CA GLU A 182 19.33 10.98 -2.47
C GLU A 182 18.55 12.25 -2.12
N GLY A 183 18.74 12.72 -0.87
CA GLY A 183 18.02 13.89 -0.33
C GLY A 183 16.62 13.63 0.17
N PHE A 184 16.15 12.37 0.23
CA PHE A 184 14.98 11.97 1.03
C PHE A 184 15.39 11.53 2.44
N PRO A 185 14.47 11.54 3.43
CA PRO A 185 14.77 11.09 4.79
C PRO A 185 15.30 9.66 4.82
N ALA A 186 16.35 9.44 5.64
CA ALA A 186 16.97 8.12 5.83
C ALA A 186 16.11 7.21 6.76
#